data_db5fc794eb3f0f942a52d96be17df303
#
_entry.id   db5fc794eb3f0f942a52d96be17df303
#
_cell.length_a   1.000
_cell.length_b   1.000
_cell.length_c   1.000
_cell.angle_alpha   90.00
_cell.angle_beta   90.00
_cell.angle_gamma   90.00
#
_symmetry.space_group_name_H-M   'P 1'
#
loop_
_entity.id
_entity.type
_entity.pdbx_description
1 polymer ?
#
loop_
_entity_poly.entity_id
_entity_poly.type
_entity_poly.pdbx_seq_one_letter_code
_entity_poly.pdbx_strand_id
1 'polypeptide(L)'
;MSIRKLSQLLALMALLAVPFALTSCDDDWYYDDYWNGYYPDNDNNGSEADQMVAVLSGRWQGDMVYTYTDDNAKPGEKKRVSEKYAVEMTFYRSENAKDRYAGQGVEVDRNDQGDTQALNFTWWIDTRNGDIYIKYTDSNTIFRMDAASTDYGYHLGWETSRNAYTFFGYLVGQSNDDEIYIDLERVETPRKAKAATETTPLGAQSFGSTVDRWTPTWTLTSSKGFHRR
;
A
#
# COMPACT_ATOMS: atom_id res chain seq x y z
N MET A 1 -28.89 1.19 56.72
CA MET A 1 -28.73 0.85 55.28
C MET A 1 -28.98 -0.64 55.11
N SER A 2 -30.02 -1.04 54.36
CA SER A 2 -30.48 -2.43 54.34
C SER A 2 -29.52 -3.33 53.58
N ILE A 3 -29.18 -4.49 54.13
CA ILE A 3 -28.28 -5.51 53.56
C ILE A 3 -28.63 -5.86 52.09
N ARG A 4 -29.91 -5.75 51.73
CA ARG A 4 -30.38 -5.95 50.36
C ARG A 4 -29.86 -4.90 49.34
N LYS A 5 -29.61 -3.68 49.76
CA LYS A 5 -29.05 -2.61 48.90
C LYS A 5 -27.55 -2.80 48.67
N LEU A 6 -26.85 -3.37 49.66
CA LEU A 6 -25.42 -3.65 49.55
C LEU A 6 -25.14 -4.80 48.55
N SER A 7 -25.98 -5.83 48.58
CA SER A 7 -25.82 -6.96 47.61
C SER A 7 -26.14 -6.58 46.17
N GLN A 8 -27.07 -5.64 45.95
CA GLN A 8 -27.34 -5.12 44.60
C GLN A 8 -26.22 -4.23 44.06
N LEU A 9 -25.56 -3.45 44.95
CA LEU A 9 -24.40 -2.63 44.54
C LEU A 9 -23.17 -3.48 44.19
N LEU A 10 -22.96 -4.57 44.93
CA LEU A 10 -21.85 -5.52 44.64
C LEU A 10 -22.09 -6.32 43.35
N ALA A 11 -23.36 -6.68 43.06
CA ALA A 11 -23.70 -7.32 41.79
C ALA A 11 -23.52 -6.38 40.58
N LEU A 12 -23.78 -5.08 40.75
CA LEU A 12 -23.58 -4.10 39.66
C LEU A 12 -22.12 -3.81 39.40
N MET A 13 -21.27 -3.86 40.43
CA MET A 13 -19.80 -3.69 40.24
C MET A 13 -19.14 -4.93 39.63
N ALA A 14 -19.70 -6.14 39.82
CA ALA A 14 -19.18 -7.33 39.19
C ALA A 14 -19.45 -7.41 37.68
N LEU A 15 -20.46 -6.69 37.18
CA LEU A 15 -20.77 -6.62 35.74
C LEU A 15 -19.88 -5.62 34.97
N LEU A 16 -19.17 -4.73 35.65
CA LEU A 16 -18.26 -3.76 35.01
C LEU A 16 -16.82 -4.23 34.94
N ALA A 17 -16.50 -5.39 35.52
CA ALA A 17 -15.20 -6.04 35.44
C ALA A 17 -15.20 -7.14 34.36
N VAL A 18 -15.81 -6.90 33.20
CA VAL A 18 -15.48 -7.65 32.00
C VAL A 18 -14.10 -7.13 31.60
N PRO A 19 -13.02 -7.94 31.75
CA PRO A 19 -11.79 -7.57 31.09
C PRO A 19 -12.16 -7.50 29.60
N PHE A 20 -11.99 -6.33 29.02
CA PHE A 20 -11.76 -6.25 27.58
C PHE A 20 -10.46 -7.05 27.36
N ALA A 21 -10.58 -8.36 27.30
CA ALA A 21 -9.70 -9.12 26.48
C ALA A 21 -9.95 -8.58 25.08
N LEU A 22 -9.21 -7.52 24.76
CA LEU A 22 -8.84 -7.27 23.38
C LEU A 22 -8.17 -8.57 22.99
N THR A 23 -8.96 -9.49 22.44
CA THR A 23 -8.45 -10.44 21.49
C THR A 23 -7.92 -9.53 20.39
N SER A 24 -6.66 -9.09 20.55
CA SER A 24 -5.82 -8.90 19.41
C SER A 24 -6.08 -10.14 18.60
N CYS A 25 -6.87 -10.01 17.55
CA CYS A 25 -6.83 -10.97 16.47
C CYS A 25 -5.38 -10.96 16.05
N ASP A 26 -4.65 -11.95 16.51
CA ASP A 26 -3.37 -12.36 15.99
C ASP A 26 -3.67 -12.90 14.59
N ASP A 27 -3.98 -11.99 13.66
CA ASP A 27 -4.08 -12.27 12.23
C ASP A 27 -2.69 -12.57 11.63
N ASP A 28 -1.64 -12.58 12.45
CA ASP A 28 -0.27 -12.95 12.08
C ASP A 28 -0.13 -14.42 11.63
N TRP A 29 -1.16 -15.26 11.84
CA TRP A 29 -1.07 -16.68 11.49
C TRP A 29 -1.23 -16.98 10.01
N TYR A 30 -1.84 -16.07 9.24
CA TYR A 30 -2.10 -16.29 7.81
C TYR A 30 -0.97 -15.78 6.91
N TYR A 31 -0.09 -14.92 7.43
CA TYR A 31 0.97 -14.26 6.65
C TYR A 31 2.30 -14.99 6.63
N ASP A 32 2.63 -15.77 7.67
CA ASP A 32 3.96 -16.34 7.82
C ASP A 32 4.21 -17.53 6.89
N ASP A 33 3.18 -18.33 6.54
CA ASP A 33 3.31 -19.48 5.64
C ASP A 33 3.32 -19.08 4.16
N TYR A 34 2.72 -17.93 3.80
CA TYR A 34 2.64 -17.48 2.42
C TYR A 34 3.97 -16.93 1.89
N TRP A 35 4.78 -16.39 2.79
CA TRP A 35 6.07 -15.78 2.45
C TRP A 35 7.28 -16.71 2.61
N ASN A 36 7.09 -17.85 3.27
CA ASN A 36 8.20 -18.75 3.60
C ASN A 36 8.71 -19.61 2.44
N GLY A 37 8.12 -19.49 1.25
CA GLY A 37 8.38 -20.39 0.14
C GLY A 37 8.97 -19.79 -1.13
N TYR A 38 9.01 -18.46 -1.30
CA TYR A 38 9.48 -17.89 -2.55
C TYR A 38 10.46 -16.74 -2.33
N TYR A 39 11.66 -17.08 -1.88
CA TYR A 39 12.85 -16.39 -2.38
C TYR A 39 13.15 -17.04 -3.72
N PRO A 40 13.21 -16.31 -4.83
CA PRO A 40 13.85 -16.86 -6.00
C PRO A 40 15.23 -17.31 -5.53
N ASP A 41 15.48 -18.60 -5.61
CA ASP A 41 16.84 -19.11 -5.52
C ASP A 41 17.67 -18.18 -6.39
N ASN A 42 18.86 -17.85 -5.92
CA ASN A 42 19.79 -16.89 -6.50
C ASN A 42 20.29 -17.29 -7.90
N ASP A 43 19.50 -18.12 -8.58
CA ASP A 43 19.63 -18.43 -10.00
C ASP A 43 19.10 -17.22 -10.78
N ASN A 44 20.06 -16.38 -11.23
CA ASN A 44 19.89 -15.21 -12.08
C ASN A 44 19.13 -15.45 -13.41
N ASN A 45 18.16 -16.37 -13.45
CA ASN A 45 17.44 -16.82 -14.63
C ASN A 45 15.96 -16.38 -14.68
N GLY A 46 15.46 -15.64 -13.68
CA GLY A 46 14.11 -15.05 -13.75
C GLY A 46 14.07 -13.89 -14.76
N SER A 47 12.97 -13.79 -15.52
CA SER A 47 12.76 -12.61 -16.36
C SER A 47 12.70 -11.34 -15.49
N GLU A 48 12.96 -10.16 -16.07
CA GLU A 48 12.81 -8.87 -15.37
C GLU A 48 11.44 -8.76 -14.69
N ALA A 49 10.38 -9.21 -15.36
CA ALA A 49 9.03 -9.22 -14.81
C ALA A 49 8.88 -10.15 -13.57
N ASP A 50 9.57 -11.29 -13.53
CA ASP A 50 9.58 -12.17 -12.36
C ASP A 50 10.24 -11.48 -11.15
N GLN A 51 11.31 -10.74 -11.39
CA GLN A 51 12.00 -9.96 -10.36
C GLN A 51 11.14 -8.79 -9.89
N MET A 52 10.48 -8.07 -10.81
CA MET A 52 9.54 -7.01 -10.48
C MET A 52 8.42 -7.51 -9.57
N VAL A 53 7.79 -8.66 -9.91
CA VAL A 53 6.75 -9.28 -9.09
C VAL A 53 7.28 -9.63 -7.69
N ALA A 54 8.48 -10.18 -7.59
CA ALA A 54 9.09 -10.54 -6.32
C ALA A 54 9.36 -9.30 -5.44
N VAL A 55 9.78 -8.19 -6.05
CA VAL A 55 10.01 -6.93 -5.33
C VAL A 55 8.69 -6.26 -4.96
N LEU A 56 7.71 -6.17 -5.88
CA LEU A 56 6.44 -5.49 -5.67
C LEU A 56 5.58 -6.19 -4.61
N SER A 57 5.57 -7.53 -4.64
CA SER A 57 4.75 -8.33 -3.72
C SER A 57 5.17 -8.10 -2.28
N GLY A 58 4.22 -7.79 -1.39
CA GLY A 58 4.43 -7.53 0.01
C GLY A 58 3.73 -6.30 0.53
N ARG A 59 4.12 -5.87 1.71
CA ARG A 59 3.51 -4.76 2.41
C ARG A 59 4.40 -3.52 2.31
N TRP A 60 3.77 -2.42 1.96
CA TRP A 60 4.38 -1.12 1.73
C TRP A 60 3.66 -0.07 2.56
N GLN A 61 4.38 0.92 3.08
CA GLN A 61 3.79 2.02 3.82
C GLN A 61 4.48 3.33 3.46
N GLY A 62 3.75 4.43 3.55
CA GLY A 62 4.31 5.76 3.30
C GLY A 62 3.25 6.82 3.10
N ASP A 63 3.58 7.74 2.21
CA ASP A 63 2.74 8.88 1.86
C ASP A 63 2.13 8.72 0.47
N MET A 64 0.91 9.22 0.32
CA MET A 64 0.21 9.32 -0.95
C MET A 64 -0.36 10.71 -1.14
N VAL A 65 -0.33 11.22 -2.36
CA VAL A 65 -1.04 12.43 -2.77
C VAL A 65 -1.97 12.08 -3.92
N TYR A 66 -3.26 12.25 -3.68
CA TYR A 66 -4.30 12.07 -4.68
C TYR A 66 -4.71 13.41 -5.25
N THR A 67 -4.62 13.57 -6.57
CA THR A 67 -4.97 14.78 -7.30
C THR A 67 -6.09 14.47 -8.27
N TYR A 68 -7.19 15.19 -8.15
CA TYR A 68 -8.40 14.99 -8.94
C TYR A 68 -9.05 16.33 -9.34
N THR A 69 -10.00 16.30 -10.27
CA THR A 69 -10.83 17.46 -10.62
C THR A 69 -12.06 17.49 -9.72
N ASP A 70 -12.26 18.61 -9.00
CA ASP A 70 -13.43 18.81 -8.15
C ASP A 70 -14.67 19.09 -9.00
N ASP A 71 -15.59 18.14 -9.07
CA ASP A 71 -16.85 18.23 -9.81
C ASP A 71 -17.82 19.28 -9.21
N ASN A 72 -17.60 19.71 -7.96
CA ASN A 72 -18.36 20.75 -7.30
C ASN A 72 -17.81 22.17 -7.60
N ALA A 73 -16.77 22.29 -8.40
CA ALA A 73 -16.25 23.58 -8.85
C ALA A 73 -17.33 24.33 -9.66
N LYS A 74 -17.31 25.67 -9.60
CA LYS A 74 -18.28 26.47 -10.33
C LYS A 74 -18.20 26.21 -11.85
N PRO A 75 -19.33 26.29 -12.58
CA PRO A 75 -19.33 26.11 -14.03
C PRO A 75 -18.26 26.98 -14.71
N GLY A 76 -17.35 26.34 -15.44
CA GLY A 76 -16.24 27.01 -16.14
C GLY A 76 -14.90 27.01 -15.36
N GLU A 77 -14.87 26.59 -14.11
CA GLU A 77 -13.65 26.43 -13.32
C GLU A 77 -13.35 24.94 -13.14
N LYS A 78 -12.35 24.42 -13.86
CA LYS A 78 -11.74 23.12 -13.48
C LYS A 78 -10.78 23.37 -12.33
N LYS A 79 -11.16 22.98 -11.13
CA LYS A 79 -10.28 23.10 -9.99
C LYS A 79 -9.63 21.74 -9.70
N ARG A 80 -8.34 21.64 -9.93
CA ARG A 80 -7.54 20.51 -9.46
C ARG A 80 -7.35 20.62 -7.95
N VAL A 81 -7.64 19.57 -7.23
CA VAL A 81 -7.47 19.45 -5.78
C VAL A 81 -6.49 18.33 -5.50
N SER A 82 -5.56 18.57 -4.60
CA SER A 82 -4.59 17.57 -4.15
C SER A 82 -4.74 17.34 -2.65
N GLU A 83 -4.89 16.08 -2.26
CA GLU A 83 -5.07 15.65 -0.87
C GLU A 83 -3.99 14.65 -0.50
N LYS A 84 -3.48 14.79 0.73
CA LYS A 84 -2.45 13.89 1.26
C LYS A 84 -3.06 12.86 2.20
N TYR A 85 -2.57 11.63 2.10
CA TYR A 85 -2.90 10.51 2.97
C TYR A 85 -1.63 9.81 3.42
N ALA A 86 -1.63 9.27 4.65
CA ALA A 86 -0.75 8.18 4.98
C ALA A 86 -1.36 6.89 4.41
N VAL A 87 -0.56 6.07 3.75
CA VAL A 87 -1.08 4.90 3.04
C VAL A 87 -0.30 3.64 3.42
N GLU A 88 -1.02 2.54 3.47
CA GLU A 88 -0.47 1.20 3.50
C GLU A 88 -1.04 0.40 2.33
N MET A 89 -0.17 -0.18 1.51
CA MET A 89 -0.55 -1.04 0.38
C MET A 89 0.04 -2.43 0.57
N THR A 90 -0.81 -3.45 0.41
CA THR A 90 -0.36 -4.84 0.42
C THR A 90 -0.65 -5.48 -0.94
N PHE A 91 0.39 -5.99 -1.58
CA PHE A 91 0.33 -6.65 -2.87
C PHE A 91 0.44 -8.17 -2.69
N TYR A 92 -0.63 -8.89 -2.96
CA TYR A 92 -0.69 -10.35 -2.95
C TYR A 92 -0.48 -10.87 -4.37
N ARG A 93 0.44 -11.81 -4.52
CA ARG A 93 0.70 -12.46 -5.80
C ARG A 93 -0.41 -13.46 -6.13
N SER A 94 -0.74 -13.62 -7.42
CA SER A 94 -1.62 -14.70 -7.87
C SER A 94 -0.95 -16.07 -7.67
N GLU A 95 -1.68 -17.02 -7.12
CA GLU A 95 -1.24 -18.44 -7.03
C GLU A 95 -1.32 -19.15 -8.38
N ASN A 96 -2.05 -18.58 -9.32
CA ASN A 96 -2.23 -19.17 -10.63
C ASN A 96 -1.00 -18.92 -11.52
N ALA A 97 -0.33 -19.98 -11.94
CA ALA A 97 0.86 -19.87 -12.81
C ALA A 97 0.60 -19.13 -14.14
N LYS A 98 -0.66 -19.07 -14.61
CA LYS A 98 -1.02 -18.31 -15.81
C LYS A 98 -1.03 -16.80 -15.57
N ASP A 99 -1.29 -16.39 -14.31
CA ASP A 99 -1.41 -15.00 -13.91
C ASP A 99 -0.22 -14.58 -13.04
N ARG A 100 0.95 -15.18 -13.25
CA ARG A 100 2.15 -15.00 -12.39
C ARG A 100 2.63 -13.55 -12.28
N TYR A 101 2.24 -12.69 -13.22
CA TYR A 101 2.56 -11.26 -13.24
C TYR A 101 1.40 -10.38 -12.78
N ALA A 102 0.46 -10.95 -12.04
CA ALA A 102 -0.73 -10.26 -11.54
C ALA A 102 -1.05 -10.72 -10.12
N GLY A 103 -1.97 -10.00 -9.48
CA GLY A 103 -2.45 -10.35 -8.18
C GLY A 103 -3.56 -9.45 -7.69
N GLN A 104 -3.81 -9.56 -6.40
CA GLN A 104 -4.78 -8.73 -5.68
C GLN A 104 -4.04 -7.87 -4.65
N GLY A 105 -4.72 -6.91 -4.08
CA GLY A 105 -4.15 -6.12 -3.01
C GLY A 105 -5.21 -5.36 -2.22
N VAL A 106 -4.75 -4.82 -1.12
CA VAL A 106 -5.52 -3.93 -0.26
C VAL A 106 -4.71 -2.67 -0.02
N GLU A 107 -5.37 -1.54 -0.12
CA GLU A 107 -4.86 -0.23 0.25
C GLU A 107 -5.65 0.28 1.44
N VAL A 108 -4.96 0.82 2.43
CA VAL A 108 -5.55 1.47 3.59
C VAL A 108 -5.05 2.90 3.64
N ASP A 109 -5.95 3.84 3.36
CA ASP A 109 -5.68 5.27 3.47
C ASP A 109 -6.01 5.77 4.86
N ARG A 110 -5.21 6.71 5.36
CA ARG A 110 -5.49 7.43 6.60
C ARG A 110 -5.37 8.93 6.35
N ASN A 111 -6.44 9.67 6.69
CA ASN A 111 -6.46 11.12 6.59
C ASN A 111 -5.84 11.79 7.83
N ASP A 112 -5.73 13.14 7.80
CA ASP A 112 -5.17 13.92 8.90
C ASP A 112 -6.01 13.88 10.20
N GLN A 113 -7.30 13.49 10.13
CA GLN A 113 -8.17 13.29 11.29
C GLN A 113 -7.98 11.90 11.92
N GLY A 114 -7.25 11.00 11.25
CA GLY A 114 -7.05 9.63 11.68
C GLY A 114 -8.14 8.66 11.23
N ASP A 115 -9.12 9.13 10.41
CA ASP A 115 -10.08 8.24 9.79
C ASP A 115 -9.38 7.37 8.76
N THR A 116 -9.89 6.16 8.55
CA THR A 116 -9.31 5.18 7.63
C THR A 116 -10.33 4.72 6.60
N GLN A 117 -9.85 4.45 5.38
CA GLN A 117 -10.58 3.82 4.30
C GLN A 117 -9.76 2.65 3.77
N ALA A 118 -10.41 1.50 3.53
CA ALA A 118 -9.79 0.36 2.88
C ALA A 118 -10.34 0.20 1.46
N LEU A 119 -9.46 0.00 0.49
CA LEU A 119 -9.79 -0.18 -0.92
C LEU A 119 -9.17 -1.48 -1.41
N ASN A 120 -9.97 -2.35 -2.02
CA ASN A 120 -9.47 -3.54 -2.68
C ASN A 120 -9.09 -3.23 -4.12
N PHE A 121 -8.00 -3.84 -4.58
CA PHE A 121 -7.56 -3.69 -5.96
C PHE A 121 -7.03 -5.00 -6.53
N THR A 122 -6.99 -5.07 -7.87
CA THR A 122 -6.18 -6.03 -8.61
C THR A 122 -5.04 -5.30 -9.28
N TRP A 123 -3.93 -6.00 -9.50
CA TRP A 123 -2.76 -5.42 -10.15
C TRP A 123 -2.16 -6.37 -11.15
N TRP A 124 -1.45 -5.84 -12.15
CA TRP A 124 -0.65 -6.62 -13.09
C TRP A 124 0.49 -5.79 -13.65
N ILE A 125 1.51 -6.50 -14.13
CA ILE A 125 2.67 -5.94 -14.81
C ILE A 125 2.55 -6.29 -16.29
N ASP A 126 2.64 -5.30 -17.18
CA ASP A 126 2.80 -5.54 -18.61
C ASP A 126 4.26 -5.94 -18.88
N THR A 127 4.47 -7.22 -19.18
CA THR A 127 5.81 -7.79 -19.38
C THR A 127 6.55 -7.28 -20.61
N ARG A 128 5.88 -6.53 -21.48
CA ARG A 128 6.47 -5.97 -22.71
C ARG A 128 7.23 -4.67 -22.45
N ASN A 129 6.79 -3.89 -21.46
CA ASN A 129 7.32 -2.55 -21.21
C ASN A 129 7.57 -2.26 -19.72
N GLY A 130 7.16 -3.14 -18.81
CA GLY A 130 7.33 -2.95 -17.37
C GLY A 130 6.26 -2.07 -16.72
N ASP A 131 5.23 -1.62 -17.43
CA ASP A 131 4.16 -0.82 -16.84
C ASP A 131 3.43 -1.60 -15.75
N ILE A 132 3.12 -0.92 -14.64
CA ILE A 132 2.33 -1.48 -13.54
C ILE A 132 0.93 -0.88 -13.61
N TYR A 133 -0.07 -1.74 -13.55
CA TYR A 133 -1.46 -1.35 -13.52
C TYR A 133 -2.10 -1.72 -12.20
N ILE A 134 -2.90 -0.83 -11.66
CA ILE A 134 -3.72 -1.04 -10.46
C ILE A 134 -5.16 -0.72 -10.82
N LYS A 135 -6.06 -1.69 -10.60
CA LYS A 135 -7.49 -1.53 -10.82
C LYS A 135 -8.24 -1.64 -9.49
N TYR A 136 -8.85 -0.57 -9.05
CA TYR A 136 -9.69 -0.57 -7.84
C TYR A 136 -11.01 -1.28 -8.10
N THR A 137 -11.37 -2.21 -7.20
CA THR A 137 -12.49 -3.13 -7.42
C THR A 137 -13.83 -2.41 -7.42
N ASP A 138 -14.02 -1.46 -6.51
CA ASP A 138 -15.32 -0.82 -6.29
C ASP A 138 -15.64 0.22 -7.39
N SER A 139 -14.67 1.03 -7.76
CA SER A 139 -14.84 2.07 -8.79
C SER A 139 -14.60 1.57 -10.22
N ASN A 140 -13.97 0.40 -10.40
CA ASN A 140 -13.42 -0.06 -11.68
C ASN A 140 -12.39 0.90 -12.31
N THR A 141 -11.91 1.88 -11.58
CA THR A 141 -10.90 2.83 -12.07
C THR A 141 -9.56 2.12 -12.21
N ILE A 142 -8.92 2.32 -13.36
CA ILE A 142 -7.60 1.77 -13.66
C ILE A 142 -6.59 2.91 -13.67
N PHE A 143 -5.51 2.72 -12.93
CA PHE A 143 -4.34 3.57 -12.94
C PHE A 143 -3.16 2.82 -13.55
N ARG A 144 -2.28 3.57 -14.22
CA ARG A 144 -1.04 3.06 -14.81
C ARG A 144 0.17 3.81 -14.27
N MET A 145 1.20 3.09 -13.93
CA MET A 145 2.55 3.61 -13.73
C MET A 145 3.37 3.30 -14.98
N ASP A 146 3.86 4.34 -15.65
CA ASP A 146 4.57 4.24 -16.92
C ASP A 146 6.08 4.02 -16.68
N ALA A 147 6.59 2.85 -17.05
CA ALA A 147 7.99 2.50 -16.84
C ALA A 147 8.97 3.34 -17.69
N ALA A 148 8.50 3.93 -18.77
CA ALA A 148 9.33 4.70 -19.70
C ALA A 148 9.26 6.22 -19.46
N SER A 149 8.26 6.71 -18.72
CA SER A 149 8.08 8.14 -18.50
C SER A 149 9.10 8.69 -17.52
N THR A 150 9.71 9.82 -17.85
CA THR A 150 10.61 10.56 -16.96
C THR A 150 9.86 11.51 -16.04
N ASP A 151 8.66 11.94 -16.42
CA ASP A 151 7.86 12.92 -15.66
C ASP A 151 6.82 12.24 -14.77
N TYR A 152 6.20 11.16 -15.28
CA TYR A 152 5.12 10.41 -14.63
C TYR A 152 5.45 8.92 -14.47
N GLY A 153 6.72 8.60 -14.35
CA GLY A 153 7.19 7.24 -14.16
C GLY A 153 7.21 6.79 -12.70
N TYR A 154 7.94 5.74 -12.45
CA TYR A 154 8.08 5.18 -11.11
C TYR A 154 9.47 4.60 -10.88
N HIS A 155 9.81 4.43 -9.61
CA HIS A 155 10.92 3.62 -9.12
C HIS A 155 10.38 2.49 -8.25
N LEU A 156 10.82 1.27 -8.47
CA LEU A 156 10.56 0.11 -7.64
C LEU A 156 11.87 -0.64 -7.43
N GLY A 157 12.41 -0.68 -6.22
CA GLY A 157 13.66 -1.41 -5.97
C GLY A 157 14.41 -0.98 -4.72
N TRP A 158 15.65 -1.44 -4.63
CA TRP A 158 16.54 -1.11 -3.52
C TRP A 158 17.12 0.30 -3.69
N GLU A 159 16.95 1.11 -2.67
CA GLU A 159 17.54 2.46 -2.60
C GLU A 159 18.65 2.50 -1.56
N THR A 160 19.90 2.58 -2.02
CA THR A 160 21.09 2.55 -1.15
C THR A 160 21.12 3.70 -0.15
N SER A 161 20.63 4.88 -0.54
CA SER A 161 20.60 6.07 0.32
C SER A 161 19.68 5.92 1.53
N ARG A 162 18.63 5.12 1.40
CA ARG A 162 17.66 4.80 2.47
C ARG A 162 17.92 3.46 3.15
N ASN A 163 18.77 2.63 2.55
CA ASN A 163 18.99 1.25 2.98
C ASN A 163 17.67 0.45 3.07
N ALA A 164 16.79 0.64 2.09
CA ALA A 164 15.45 0.08 2.05
C ALA A 164 14.99 -0.19 0.62
N TYR A 165 14.02 -1.08 0.45
CA TYR A 165 13.24 -1.16 -0.77
C TYR A 165 12.23 -0.02 -0.78
N THR A 166 12.19 0.73 -1.88
CA THR A 166 11.29 1.86 -2.06
C THR A 166 10.45 1.68 -3.32
N PHE A 167 9.23 2.20 -3.27
CA PHE A 167 8.31 2.24 -4.39
C PHE A 167 7.67 3.62 -4.44
N PHE A 168 8.07 4.44 -5.39
CA PHE A 168 7.54 5.78 -5.54
C PHE A 168 7.33 6.15 -7.00
N GLY A 169 6.40 7.07 -7.25
CA GLY A 169 6.09 7.55 -8.60
C GLY A 169 4.61 7.83 -8.77
N TYR A 170 4.21 7.94 -10.02
CA TYR A 170 2.88 8.40 -10.40
C TYR A 170 2.03 7.27 -10.96
N LEU A 171 0.81 7.17 -10.43
CA LEU A 171 -0.28 6.40 -11.01
C LEU A 171 -1.20 7.37 -11.73
N VAL A 172 -1.36 7.22 -13.05
CA VAL A 172 -2.18 8.08 -13.90
C VAL A 172 -3.45 7.34 -14.29
N GLY A 173 -4.60 7.97 -14.05
CA GLY A 173 -5.91 7.43 -14.40
C GLY A 173 -6.04 7.19 -15.90
N GLN A 174 -6.58 6.02 -16.29
CA GLN A 174 -6.70 5.66 -17.71
C GLN A 174 -8.00 6.17 -18.35
N SER A 175 -8.99 6.52 -17.55
CA SER A 175 -10.31 6.98 -18.01
C SER A 175 -10.72 8.35 -17.47
N ASN A 176 -9.90 8.94 -16.61
CA ASN A 176 -10.10 10.23 -15.98
C ASN A 176 -8.75 10.96 -15.87
N ASP A 177 -8.77 12.20 -15.39
CA ASP A 177 -7.56 13.04 -15.19
C ASP A 177 -7.01 12.91 -13.74
N ASP A 178 -7.37 11.85 -13.04
CA ASP A 178 -6.88 11.61 -11.69
C ASP A 178 -5.43 11.15 -11.72
N GLU A 179 -4.69 11.63 -10.75
CA GLU A 179 -3.28 11.28 -10.55
C GLU A 179 -3.06 10.93 -9.08
N ILE A 180 -2.27 9.90 -8.84
CA ILE A 180 -1.82 9.53 -7.50
C ILE A 180 -0.30 9.52 -7.53
N TYR A 181 0.32 10.28 -6.63
CA TYR A 181 1.72 10.10 -6.33
C TYR A 181 1.87 9.29 -5.04
N ILE A 182 2.71 8.27 -5.06
CA ILE A 182 3.08 7.47 -3.89
C ILE A 182 4.56 7.61 -3.58
N ASP A 183 4.93 7.53 -2.30
CA ASP A 183 6.30 7.40 -1.82
C ASP A 183 6.29 6.41 -0.65
N LEU A 184 6.57 5.16 -0.98
CA LEU A 184 6.41 4.02 -0.08
C LEU A 184 7.75 3.37 0.23
N GLU A 185 7.86 2.84 1.44
CA GLU A 185 8.95 1.99 1.89
C GLU A 185 8.39 0.62 2.26
N ARG A 186 9.14 -0.44 1.95
CA ARG A 186 8.72 -1.80 2.25
C ARG A 186 8.76 -2.04 3.75
N VAL A 187 7.65 -2.54 4.29
CA VAL A 187 7.60 -2.99 5.69
C VAL A 187 8.22 -4.36 5.76
N GLU A 188 9.39 -4.47 6.39
CA GLU A 188 9.96 -5.76 6.70
C GLU A 188 9.11 -6.42 7.79
N THR A 189 8.61 -7.61 7.52
CA THR A 189 8.01 -8.44 8.57
C THR A 189 9.14 -8.78 9.56
N PRO A 190 8.97 -8.56 10.88
CA PRO A 190 9.99 -8.92 11.85
C PRO A 190 10.28 -10.41 11.74
N ARG A 191 11.40 -10.78 11.12
CA ARG A 191 11.87 -12.16 11.13
C ARG A 191 12.15 -12.53 12.59
N LYS A 192 11.50 -13.57 13.11
CA LYS A 192 12.01 -14.29 14.29
C LYS A 192 13.47 -14.58 13.98
N ALA A 193 14.37 -13.98 14.79
CA ALA A 193 15.81 -14.02 14.59
C ALA A 193 16.30 -15.46 14.47
N LYS A 194 16.32 -15.98 13.27
CA LYS A 194 17.21 -17.07 12.89
C LYS A 194 18.52 -16.41 12.51
N ALA A 195 19.60 -16.84 13.14
CA ALA A 195 20.94 -16.28 13.09
C ALA A 195 21.25 -15.66 11.72
N ALA A 196 21.69 -14.38 11.77
CA ALA A 196 22.13 -13.61 10.63
C ALA A 196 23.22 -14.34 9.85
N THR A 197 22.82 -15.06 8.84
CA THR A 197 23.68 -15.28 7.67
C THR A 197 23.31 -14.14 6.73
N GLU A 198 24.28 -13.34 6.33
CA GLU A 198 24.11 -12.20 5.42
C GLU A 198 23.19 -12.61 4.27
N THR A 199 21.92 -12.22 4.34
CA THR A 199 21.03 -12.29 3.19
C THR A 199 21.39 -11.11 2.31
N THR A 200 22.14 -11.38 1.25
CA THR A 200 22.25 -10.45 0.13
C THR A 200 20.86 -9.94 -0.21
N PRO A 201 20.64 -8.62 -0.24
CA PRO A 201 19.36 -8.06 -0.69
C PRO A 201 19.00 -8.70 -2.03
N LEU A 202 17.75 -9.03 -2.27
CA LEU A 202 17.23 -9.39 -3.60
C LEU A 202 17.81 -8.40 -4.60
N GLY A 203 18.85 -8.74 -5.31
CA GLY A 203 19.75 -7.96 -6.13
C GLY A 203 19.54 -6.44 -6.08
N ALA A 204 20.57 -5.64 -6.07
CA ALA A 204 20.50 -4.17 -6.06
C ALA A 204 19.81 -3.59 -7.32
N GLN A 205 18.84 -4.30 -7.88
CA GLN A 205 18.13 -3.95 -9.10
C GLN A 205 16.94 -3.07 -8.77
N SER A 206 16.82 -1.98 -9.52
CA SER A 206 15.64 -1.12 -9.52
C SER A 206 14.96 -1.18 -10.89
N PHE A 207 13.66 -0.99 -10.91
CA PHE A 207 12.79 -1.04 -12.06
C PHE A 207 12.08 0.29 -12.26
N GLY A 208 11.62 0.56 -13.48
CA GLY A 208 10.97 1.79 -13.85
C GLY A 208 11.96 2.85 -14.35
N SER A 209 11.48 4.08 -14.46
CA SER A 209 12.24 5.22 -14.93
C SER A 209 12.97 5.91 -13.79
N THR A 210 13.96 6.73 -14.15
CA THR A 210 14.62 7.64 -13.20
C THR A 210 13.70 8.84 -12.97
N VAL A 211 12.73 8.69 -12.06
CA VAL A 211 11.92 9.81 -11.60
C VAL A 211 12.52 10.40 -10.33
N ASP A 212 12.52 11.73 -10.26
CA ASP A 212 12.86 12.39 -9.02
C ASP A 212 11.72 12.24 -8.02
N ARG A 213 12.07 12.07 -6.74
CA ARG A 213 11.05 12.12 -5.68
C ARG A 213 10.38 13.47 -5.69
N TRP A 214 9.07 13.43 -5.77
CA TRP A 214 8.30 14.64 -5.72
C TRP A 214 8.36 15.27 -4.32
N THR A 215 8.78 16.53 -4.29
CA THR A 215 8.73 17.37 -3.09
C THR A 215 7.65 18.41 -3.33
N PRO A 216 6.52 18.38 -2.60
CA PRO A 216 5.45 19.34 -2.81
C PRO A 216 5.97 20.76 -2.59
N THR A 217 5.83 21.59 -3.61
CA THR A 217 6.18 23.03 -3.56
C THR A 217 4.99 23.90 -3.16
N TRP A 218 3.80 23.30 -3.01
CA TRP A 218 2.56 23.99 -2.63
C TRP A 218 1.95 23.38 -1.38
N THR A 219 1.12 24.18 -0.70
CA THR A 219 0.37 23.71 0.46
C THR A 219 -0.67 22.70 0.02
N LEU A 220 -0.52 21.45 0.45
CA LEU A 220 -1.54 20.42 0.27
C LEU A 220 -2.77 20.78 1.09
N THR A 221 -3.94 20.53 0.53
CA THR A 221 -5.19 20.67 1.27
C THR A 221 -5.30 19.50 2.25
N SER A 222 -5.54 19.80 3.52
CA SER A 222 -5.86 18.76 4.50
C SER A 222 -7.14 18.04 4.05
N SER A 223 -7.05 16.72 3.90
CA SER A 223 -8.21 15.91 3.54
C SER A 223 -9.22 15.88 4.68
N LYS A 224 -10.45 16.36 4.41
CA LYS A 224 -11.57 16.31 5.35
C LYS A 224 -12.44 15.06 5.17
N GLY A 225 -12.07 14.17 4.27
CA GLY A 225 -12.81 12.97 3.93
C GLY A 225 -12.10 12.17 2.87
N PHE A 226 -12.76 11.12 2.37
CA PHE A 226 -12.23 10.31 1.27
C PHE A 226 -13.03 10.59 0.01
N HIS A 227 -12.35 11.08 -1.04
CA HIS A 227 -12.95 11.34 -2.35
C HIS A 227 -12.77 10.18 -3.33
N ARG A 228 -11.84 9.28 -3.03
CA ARG A 228 -11.69 8.01 -3.76
C ARG A 228 -12.75 7.02 -3.28
N ARG A 229 -13.47 6.42 -4.22
CA ARG A 229 -14.43 5.34 -3.98
C ARG A 229 -14.15 4.17 -4.91
#